data_718cac688826de61ecf120be5404db92
#
_entry.id   718cac688826de61ecf120be5404db92
#
_cell.length_a   1.000
_cell.length_b   1.000
_cell.length_c   1.000
_cell.angle_alpha   90.00
_cell.angle_beta   90.00
_cell.angle_gamma   90.00
#
_symmetry.space_group_name_H-M   'P 1'
#
loop_
_entity.id
_entity.type
_entity.pdbx_description
1 polymer ?
#
loop_
_entity_poly.entity_id
_entity_poly.type
_entity_poly.pdbx_seq_one_letter_code
_entity_poly.pdbx_strand_id
1 'polypeptide(L)'
;MAGARRWCRPGAPSRRVGVVLTGSIEAYRPAPGGARIPITHSGAGGVFGDVLGGSSLDSPVTVVASAPCEALLFPYEKLLQPDGSAARQRLLQNLVRTISDKYFLLSRRVDLLVMKTLRAKVCAYLLSEAEQQGSMTFTIPFSRIQLADYLNCDRSALSRELSLMQRDGLLDTYRSSFKLLEPEALRQMIL
;
A
#
# COMPACT_ATOMS: atom_id res chain seq x y z
N MET A 1 25.08 12.63 -13.91
CA MET A 1 24.09 11.97 -13.03
C MET A 1 23.19 13.06 -12.47
N ALA A 2 21.97 13.22 -12.96
CA ALA A 2 20.99 14.18 -12.41
C ALA A 2 20.54 13.61 -11.06
N GLY A 3 20.84 14.31 -9.97
CA GLY A 3 20.49 13.87 -8.62
C GLY A 3 18.97 13.72 -8.49
N ALA A 4 18.50 12.61 -7.98
CA ALA A 4 17.09 12.35 -7.71
C ALA A 4 16.52 13.50 -6.87
N ARG A 5 15.57 14.26 -7.39
CA ARG A 5 14.92 15.34 -6.63
C ARG A 5 14.16 14.73 -5.46
N ARG A 6 14.50 15.21 -4.28
CA ARG A 6 13.84 14.83 -3.03
C ARG A 6 12.71 15.83 -2.74
N TRP A 7 11.48 15.34 -2.62
CA TRP A 7 10.28 16.17 -2.43
C TRP A 7 9.88 16.34 -0.97
N CYS A 8 10.16 15.33 -0.12
CA CYS A 8 9.98 15.40 1.34
C CYS A 8 11.23 14.88 2.04
N ARG A 9 11.52 15.41 3.23
CA ARG A 9 12.63 14.97 4.10
C ARG A 9 12.04 14.52 5.45
N PRO A 10 12.63 13.51 6.10
CA PRO A 10 12.29 13.18 7.48
C PRO A 10 12.54 14.39 8.40
N GLY A 11 11.66 14.58 9.37
CA GLY A 11 11.77 15.68 10.34
C GLY A 11 11.50 17.08 9.80
N ALA A 12 10.98 17.22 8.57
CA ALA A 12 10.54 18.50 8.04
C ALA A 12 9.01 18.50 7.88
N PRO A 13 8.29 19.54 8.34
CA PRO A 13 6.86 19.64 8.12
C PRO A 13 6.60 19.75 6.62
N SER A 14 5.93 18.75 6.05
CA SER A 14 5.50 18.82 4.65
C SER A 14 4.11 19.43 4.61
N ARG A 15 4.04 20.71 4.26
CA ARG A 15 2.78 21.43 4.07
C ARG A 15 2.33 21.45 2.61
N ARG A 16 2.82 20.50 1.81
CA ARG A 16 2.50 20.40 0.39
C ARG A 16 1.99 19.04 0.04
N VAL A 17 0.93 19.00 -0.74
CA VAL A 17 0.43 17.80 -1.40
C VAL A 17 0.94 17.80 -2.84
N GLY A 18 1.42 16.66 -3.31
CA GLY A 18 1.89 16.49 -4.69
C GLY A 18 1.07 15.47 -5.44
N VAL A 19 0.84 15.72 -6.72
CA VAL A 19 0.26 14.78 -7.68
C VAL A 19 1.28 14.52 -8.78
N VAL A 20 1.60 13.25 -9.01
CA VAL A 20 2.50 12.85 -10.09
C VAL A 20 1.77 13.01 -11.43
N LEU A 21 2.32 13.80 -12.34
CA LEU A 21 1.79 13.98 -13.69
C LEU A 21 2.41 12.97 -14.66
N THR A 22 3.72 12.81 -14.60
CA THR A 22 4.49 11.87 -15.42
C THR A 22 5.59 11.23 -14.61
N GLY A 23 6.08 10.05 -15.03
CA GLY A 23 7.13 9.33 -14.33
C GLY A 23 6.64 8.62 -13.08
N SER A 24 7.52 8.46 -12.08
CA SER A 24 7.20 7.74 -10.84
C SER A 24 7.99 8.25 -9.65
N ILE A 25 7.41 8.05 -8.47
CA ILE A 25 8.00 8.35 -7.18
C ILE A 25 8.08 7.11 -6.31
N GLU A 26 9.03 7.11 -5.39
CA GLU A 26 9.14 6.15 -4.30
C GLU A 26 9.11 6.89 -2.97
N ALA A 27 8.31 6.38 -2.04
CA ALA A 27 8.30 6.81 -0.65
C ALA A 27 8.92 5.73 0.23
N TYR A 28 9.87 6.11 1.07
CA TYR A 28 10.55 5.19 1.99
C TYR A 28 10.78 5.83 3.36
N ARG A 29 10.91 5.00 4.37
CA ARG A 29 11.36 5.39 5.71
C ARG A 29 12.84 5.05 5.86
N PRO A 30 13.68 5.99 6.32
CA PRO A 30 15.04 5.68 6.71
C PRO A 30 15.04 4.70 7.90
N ALA A 31 15.90 3.67 7.81
CA ALA A 31 16.13 2.73 8.90
C ALA A 31 17.56 2.90 9.46
N PRO A 32 17.82 2.43 10.69
CA PRO A 32 19.18 2.37 11.23
C PRO A 32 20.14 1.67 10.26
N GLY A 33 21.38 2.16 10.20
CA GLY A 33 22.39 1.63 9.26
C GLY A 33 22.24 2.11 7.82
N GLY A 34 21.36 3.08 7.52
CA GLY A 34 21.20 3.66 6.19
C GLY A 34 20.29 2.85 5.24
N ALA A 35 19.70 1.77 5.71
CA ALA A 35 18.73 1.00 4.96
C ALA A 35 17.46 1.83 4.68
N ARG A 36 16.72 1.46 3.64
CA ARG A 36 15.46 2.10 3.26
C ARG A 36 14.32 1.09 3.38
N ILE A 37 13.32 1.42 4.16
CA ILE A 37 12.08 0.63 4.24
C ILE A 37 11.11 1.21 3.22
N PRO A 38 10.83 0.53 2.11
CA PRO A 38 9.89 1.01 1.12
C PRO A 38 8.49 1.07 1.71
N ILE A 39 7.76 2.15 1.41
CA ILE A 39 6.37 2.35 1.85
C ILE A 39 5.43 2.25 0.67
N THR A 40 5.71 3.01 -0.40
CA THR A 40 4.90 3.00 -1.61
C THR A 40 5.71 3.41 -2.83
N HIS A 41 5.28 2.91 -3.97
CA HIS A 41 5.70 3.36 -5.30
C HIS A 41 4.45 3.85 -6.04
N SER A 42 4.53 5.01 -6.69
CA SER A 42 3.38 5.59 -7.37
C SER A 42 3.80 6.21 -8.70
N GLY A 43 3.05 5.89 -9.75
CA GLY A 43 3.17 6.48 -11.08
C GLY A 43 2.25 7.69 -11.27
N ALA A 44 1.96 8.02 -12.52
CA ALA A 44 1.06 9.11 -12.89
C ALA A 44 -0.32 8.98 -12.22
N GLY A 45 -0.85 10.09 -11.71
CA GLY A 45 -2.06 10.13 -10.89
C GLY A 45 -1.82 9.84 -9.39
N GLY A 46 -0.63 9.35 -9.02
CA GLY A 46 -0.29 9.08 -7.62
C GLY A 46 -0.20 10.36 -6.78
N VAL A 47 -0.69 10.29 -5.53
CA VAL A 47 -0.69 11.41 -4.59
C VAL A 47 0.31 11.14 -3.47
N PHE A 48 1.10 12.16 -3.10
CA PHE A 48 2.05 12.11 -1.99
C PHE A 48 2.00 13.37 -1.14
N GLY A 49 2.47 13.28 0.10
CA GLY A 49 2.40 14.38 1.06
C GLY A 49 0.99 14.66 1.61
N ASP A 50 0.00 13.89 1.18
CA ASP A 50 -1.42 14.02 1.52
C ASP A 50 -1.69 13.86 3.02
N VAL A 51 -1.17 12.80 3.63
CA VAL A 51 -1.33 12.53 5.06
C VAL A 51 -0.58 13.58 5.90
N LEU A 52 0.58 14.02 5.43
CA LEU A 52 1.46 14.92 6.18
C LEU A 52 1.04 16.38 6.09
N GLY A 53 0.40 16.78 4.98
CA GLY A 53 -0.06 18.15 4.78
C GLY A 53 -1.09 18.59 5.83
N GLY A 54 -1.90 17.66 6.33
CA GLY A 54 -2.90 17.89 7.38
C GLY A 54 -2.47 17.53 8.79
N SER A 55 -1.27 17.00 8.97
CA SER A 55 -0.75 16.57 10.26
C SER A 55 0.16 17.61 10.90
N SER A 56 0.11 17.73 12.23
CA SER A 56 1.08 18.47 13.02
C SER A 56 2.37 17.69 13.29
N LEU A 57 2.42 16.42 12.89
CA LEU A 57 3.57 15.55 13.09
C LEU A 57 4.59 15.74 11.96
N ASP A 58 5.87 15.61 12.32
CA ASP A 58 6.95 15.58 11.36
C ASP A 58 6.88 14.34 10.46
N SER A 59 7.24 14.50 9.21
CA SER A 59 7.24 13.39 8.26
C SER A 59 8.27 12.33 8.63
N PRO A 60 7.87 11.07 8.88
CA PRO A 60 8.82 9.97 9.01
C PRO A 60 9.30 9.45 7.63
N VAL A 61 8.80 10.04 6.54
CA VAL A 61 8.92 9.49 5.18
C VAL A 61 9.73 10.43 4.30
N THR A 62 10.59 9.85 3.47
CA THR A 62 11.26 10.52 2.37
C THR A 62 10.57 10.16 1.05
N VAL A 63 10.26 11.14 0.22
CA VAL A 63 9.74 10.94 -1.12
C VAL A 63 10.78 11.39 -2.14
N VAL A 64 11.10 10.51 -3.07
CA VAL A 64 12.07 10.76 -4.16
C VAL A 64 11.48 10.36 -5.51
N ALA A 65 11.95 11.00 -6.58
CA ALA A 65 11.66 10.52 -7.92
C ALA A 65 12.44 9.22 -8.17
N SER A 66 11.77 8.16 -8.57
CA SER A 66 12.37 6.87 -8.96
C SER A 66 12.61 6.78 -10.47
N ALA A 67 12.01 7.67 -11.26
CA ALA A 67 12.24 7.90 -12.69
C ALA A 67 12.14 9.41 -12.98
N PRO A 68 12.51 9.89 -14.18
CA PRO A 68 12.19 11.24 -14.61
C PRO A 68 10.71 11.53 -14.36
N CYS A 69 10.43 12.56 -13.57
CA CYS A 69 9.11 12.75 -12.98
C CYS A 69 8.73 14.24 -12.96
N GLU A 70 7.52 14.53 -13.39
CA GLU A 70 6.85 15.81 -13.20
C GLU A 70 5.73 15.64 -12.18
N ALA A 71 5.66 16.58 -11.25
CA ALA A 71 4.63 16.60 -10.23
C ALA A 71 4.10 17.99 -9.99
N LEU A 72 2.80 18.10 -9.79
CA LEU A 72 2.13 19.31 -9.37
C LEU A 72 2.12 19.37 -7.84
N LEU A 73 2.59 20.48 -7.28
CA LEU A 73 2.69 20.69 -5.84
C LEU A 73 1.75 21.81 -5.39
N PHE A 74 0.92 21.54 -4.40
CA PHE A 74 0.04 22.55 -3.80
C PHE A 74 0.37 22.75 -2.33
N PRO A 75 0.37 23.98 -1.83
CA PRO A 75 0.30 24.21 -0.38
C PRO A 75 -1.01 23.65 0.17
N TYR A 76 -0.93 22.80 1.21
CA TYR A 76 -2.12 22.20 1.83
C TYR A 76 -3.14 23.28 2.30
N GLU A 77 -2.65 24.34 2.89
CA GLU A 77 -3.48 25.46 3.37
C GLU A 77 -4.32 26.10 2.23
N LYS A 78 -3.76 26.18 1.02
CA LYS A 78 -4.50 26.71 -0.13
C LYS A 78 -5.62 25.77 -0.60
N LEU A 79 -5.52 24.47 -0.35
CA LEU A 79 -6.58 23.52 -0.68
C LEU A 79 -7.82 23.69 0.23
N LEU A 80 -7.59 24.13 1.47
CA LEU A 80 -8.66 24.32 2.46
C LEU A 80 -9.38 25.67 2.34
N GLN A 81 -8.82 26.63 1.62
CA GLN A 81 -9.46 27.95 1.46
C GLN A 81 -10.65 27.83 0.50
N PRO A 82 -11.86 28.27 0.91
CA PRO A 82 -13.03 28.26 0.03
C PRO A 82 -12.84 29.30 -1.09
N ASP A 83 -12.97 28.89 -2.34
CA ASP A 83 -12.96 29.79 -3.51
C ASP A 83 -14.18 29.58 -4.41
N GLY A 84 -15.14 28.73 -4.01
CA GLY A 84 -16.32 28.39 -4.81
C GLY A 84 -16.01 27.53 -6.05
N SER A 85 -14.75 27.15 -6.29
CA SER A 85 -14.35 26.38 -7.47
C SER A 85 -14.77 24.91 -7.36
N ALA A 86 -15.57 24.43 -8.33
CA ALA A 86 -15.94 23.01 -8.44
C ALA A 86 -14.69 22.10 -8.61
N ALA A 87 -13.63 22.59 -9.23
CA ALA A 87 -12.37 21.87 -9.40
C ALA A 87 -11.69 21.62 -8.05
N ARG A 88 -11.66 22.62 -7.17
CA ARG A 88 -11.11 22.48 -5.81
C ARG A 88 -11.93 21.52 -4.97
N GLN A 89 -13.25 21.61 -5.04
CA GLN A 89 -14.13 20.67 -4.31
C GLN A 89 -13.87 19.23 -4.72
N ARG A 90 -13.74 18.95 -6.03
CA ARG A 90 -13.37 17.62 -6.54
C ARG A 90 -11.99 17.17 -6.05
N LEU A 91 -11.03 18.09 -6.04
CA LEU A 91 -9.67 17.79 -5.55
C LEU A 91 -9.68 17.41 -4.08
N LEU A 92 -10.42 18.13 -3.23
CA LEU A 92 -10.58 17.81 -1.82
C LEU A 92 -11.29 16.47 -1.61
N GLN A 93 -12.37 16.20 -2.36
CA GLN A 93 -13.07 14.92 -2.30
C GLN A 93 -12.13 13.75 -2.67
N ASN A 94 -11.36 13.89 -3.75
CA ASN A 94 -10.38 12.89 -4.17
C ASN A 94 -9.28 12.70 -3.11
N LEU A 95 -8.81 13.79 -2.49
CA LEU A 95 -7.81 13.73 -1.44
C LEU A 95 -8.32 12.97 -0.21
N VAL A 96 -9.53 13.30 0.27
CA VAL A 96 -10.17 12.60 1.38
C VAL A 96 -10.33 11.12 1.07
N ARG A 97 -10.82 10.78 -0.13
CA ARG A 97 -10.96 9.40 -0.56
C ARG A 97 -9.62 8.67 -0.56
N THR A 98 -8.57 9.28 -1.14
CA THR A 98 -7.22 8.70 -1.18
C THR A 98 -6.66 8.44 0.22
N ILE A 99 -6.86 9.36 1.16
CA ILE A 99 -6.42 9.20 2.56
C ILE A 99 -7.22 8.06 3.23
N SER A 100 -8.53 8.01 3.02
CA SER A 100 -9.38 6.94 3.56
C SER A 100 -8.96 5.57 3.03
N ASP A 101 -8.72 5.45 1.72
CA ASP A 101 -8.25 4.20 1.11
C ASP A 101 -6.90 3.74 1.71
N LYS A 102 -5.96 4.67 1.88
CA LYS A 102 -4.67 4.40 2.53
C LYS A 102 -4.82 3.96 3.99
N TYR A 103 -5.74 4.59 4.73
CA TYR A 103 -6.05 4.22 6.11
C TYR A 103 -6.59 2.80 6.19
N PHE A 104 -7.57 2.44 5.35
CA PHE A 104 -8.15 1.09 5.35
C PHE A 104 -7.13 0.02 4.92
N LEU A 105 -6.28 0.32 3.93
CA LEU A 105 -5.19 -0.58 3.55
C LEU A 105 -4.21 -0.82 4.71
N LEU A 106 -3.85 0.24 5.43
CA LEU A 106 -2.98 0.12 6.61
C LEU A 106 -3.65 -0.67 7.73
N SER A 107 -4.93 -0.37 8.04
CA SER A 107 -5.70 -1.09 9.05
C SER A 107 -5.76 -2.58 8.76
N ARG A 108 -6.11 -2.97 7.53
CA ARG A 108 -6.10 -4.38 7.11
C ARG A 108 -4.73 -5.05 7.30
N ARG A 109 -3.65 -4.32 7.00
CA ARG A 109 -2.30 -4.88 7.21
C ARG A 109 -2.01 -5.09 8.70
N VAL A 110 -2.45 -4.18 9.56
CA VAL A 110 -2.34 -4.35 11.02
C VAL A 110 -3.11 -5.59 11.46
N ASP A 111 -4.36 -5.76 11.00
CA ASP A 111 -5.19 -6.93 11.33
C ASP A 111 -4.50 -8.25 10.94
N LEU A 112 -3.90 -8.30 9.74
CA LEU A 112 -3.10 -9.45 9.31
C LEU A 112 -1.89 -9.70 10.22
N LEU A 113 -1.20 -8.65 10.65
CA LEU A 113 0.03 -8.79 11.46
C LEU A 113 -0.25 -9.31 12.88
N VAL A 114 -1.40 -8.97 13.46
CA VAL A 114 -1.80 -9.42 14.81
C VAL A 114 -2.35 -10.86 14.83
N MET A 115 -2.69 -11.44 13.68
CA MET A 115 -3.11 -12.84 13.60
C MET A 115 -2.00 -13.77 14.06
N LYS A 116 -2.38 -14.81 14.86
CA LYS A 116 -1.42 -15.70 15.52
C LYS A 116 -0.76 -16.68 14.56
N THR A 117 -1.48 -17.18 13.55
CA THR A 117 -1.00 -18.22 12.66
C THR A 117 -0.75 -17.72 11.25
N LEU A 118 0.23 -18.30 10.57
CA LEU A 118 0.48 -17.96 9.17
C LEU A 118 -0.71 -18.37 8.28
N ARG A 119 -1.36 -19.50 8.59
CA ARG A 119 -2.55 -19.96 7.88
C ARG A 119 -3.67 -18.92 7.94
N ALA A 120 -3.99 -18.40 9.13
CA ALA A 120 -5.00 -17.34 9.28
C ALA A 120 -4.65 -16.08 8.46
N LYS A 121 -3.39 -15.64 8.50
CA LYS A 121 -2.91 -14.51 7.70
C LYS A 121 -3.11 -14.72 6.20
N VAL A 122 -2.74 -15.90 5.71
CA VAL A 122 -2.90 -16.27 4.28
C VAL A 122 -4.38 -16.31 3.91
N CYS A 123 -5.22 -16.97 4.72
CA CYS A 123 -6.67 -17.04 4.48
C CYS A 123 -7.28 -15.64 4.40
N ALA A 124 -7.02 -14.79 5.39
CA ALA A 124 -7.57 -13.44 5.45
C ALA A 124 -7.12 -12.58 4.26
N TYR A 125 -5.83 -12.65 3.88
CA TYR A 125 -5.32 -11.94 2.73
C TYR A 125 -5.99 -12.40 1.42
N LEU A 126 -6.03 -13.71 1.16
CA LEU A 126 -6.57 -14.25 -0.09
C LEU A 126 -8.09 -14.03 -0.20
N LEU A 127 -8.84 -14.13 0.88
CA LEU A 127 -10.28 -13.82 0.90
C LEU A 127 -10.51 -12.33 0.59
N SER A 128 -9.72 -11.44 1.18
CA SER A 128 -9.80 -10.00 0.90
C SER A 128 -9.51 -9.67 -0.57
N GLU A 129 -8.51 -10.34 -1.18
CA GLU A 129 -8.21 -10.18 -2.61
C GLU A 129 -9.36 -10.69 -3.50
N ALA A 130 -9.95 -11.83 -3.16
CA ALA A 130 -11.10 -12.39 -3.87
C ALA A 130 -12.30 -11.44 -3.84
N GLU A 131 -12.59 -10.86 -2.67
CA GLU A 131 -13.66 -9.87 -2.50
C GLU A 131 -13.41 -8.59 -3.32
N GLN A 132 -12.18 -8.06 -3.29
CA GLN A 132 -11.82 -6.85 -4.04
C GLN A 132 -11.91 -7.05 -5.55
N GLN A 133 -11.51 -8.22 -6.05
CA GLN A 133 -11.55 -8.54 -7.48
C GLN A 133 -12.88 -9.15 -7.92
N GLY A 134 -13.82 -9.41 -6.99
CA GLY A 134 -15.13 -10.00 -7.27
C GLY A 134 -15.05 -11.41 -7.89
N SER A 135 -13.97 -12.14 -7.61
CA SER A 135 -13.71 -13.45 -8.24
C SER A 135 -12.97 -14.38 -7.28
N MET A 136 -13.35 -15.66 -7.28
CA MET A 136 -12.59 -16.70 -6.56
C MET A 136 -11.32 -17.14 -7.29
N THR A 137 -11.12 -16.70 -8.53
CA THR A 137 -9.89 -16.91 -9.30
C THR A 137 -9.29 -15.54 -9.64
N PHE A 138 -8.10 -15.26 -9.11
CA PHE A 138 -7.50 -13.93 -9.21
C PHE A 138 -5.96 -14.01 -9.21
N THR A 139 -5.33 -12.88 -9.54
CA THR A 139 -3.88 -12.72 -9.49
C THR A 139 -3.53 -11.59 -8.54
N ILE A 140 -2.58 -11.84 -7.65
CA ILE A 140 -2.07 -10.83 -6.72
C ILE A 140 -0.87 -10.08 -7.32
N PRO A 141 -0.65 -8.81 -6.94
CA PRO A 141 0.47 -8.01 -7.46
C PRO A 141 1.82 -8.39 -6.85
N PHE A 142 1.86 -9.36 -5.93
CA PHE A 142 3.05 -9.77 -5.20
C PHE A 142 3.70 -11.02 -5.78
N SER A 143 5.03 -11.01 -5.86
CA SER A 143 5.82 -12.25 -5.91
C SER A 143 5.76 -12.97 -4.56
N ARG A 144 6.21 -14.24 -4.50
CA ARG A 144 6.26 -15.01 -3.24
C ARG A 144 7.11 -14.35 -2.14
N ILE A 145 8.19 -13.68 -2.52
CA ILE A 145 9.04 -12.94 -1.57
C ILE A 145 8.26 -11.75 -1.03
N GLN A 146 7.67 -10.93 -1.91
CA GLN A 146 6.90 -9.77 -1.51
C GLN A 146 5.67 -10.12 -0.67
N LEU A 147 4.99 -11.24 -0.95
CA LEU A 147 3.87 -11.71 -0.14
C LEU A 147 4.35 -12.16 1.25
N ALA A 148 5.48 -12.85 1.35
CA ALA A 148 6.07 -13.22 2.62
C ALA A 148 6.44 -11.99 3.47
N ASP A 149 7.06 -10.98 2.86
CA ASP A 149 7.36 -9.70 3.49
C ASP A 149 6.08 -8.98 3.94
N TYR A 150 5.03 -9.00 3.11
CA TYR A 150 3.74 -8.39 3.43
C TYR A 150 3.07 -9.04 4.64
N LEU A 151 3.11 -10.37 4.73
CA LEU A 151 2.54 -11.16 5.84
C LEU A 151 3.48 -11.26 7.05
N ASN A 152 4.69 -10.68 6.96
CA ASN A 152 5.74 -10.75 7.98
C ASN A 152 6.06 -12.20 8.37
N CYS A 153 6.50 -12.99 7.38
CA CYS A 153 6.91 -14.39 7.57
C CYS A 153 8.04 -14.77 6.61
N ASP A 154 8.69 -15.90 6.88
CA ASP A 154 9.71 -16.42 5.96
C ASP A 154 9.08 -16.96 4.67
N ARG A 155 9.74 -16.70 3.53
CA ARG A 155 9.33 -17.21 2.22
C ARG A 155 9.16 -18.75 2.22
N SER A 156 10.07 -19.46 2.89
CA SER A 156 10.00 -20.93 2.98
C SER A 156 8.80 -21.41 3.80
N ALA A 157 8.45 -20.69 4.89
CA ALA A 157 7.27 -20.96 5.69
C ALA A 157 5.99 -20.73 4.88
N LEU A 158 5.91 -19.58 4.15
CA LEU A 158 4.79 -19.28 3.27
C LEU A 158 4.61 -20.35 2.18
N SER A 159 5.70 -20.77 1.53
CA SER A 159 5.63 -21.76 0.46
C SER A 159 5.15 -23.11 0.98
N ARG A 160 5.61 -23.53 2.15
CA ARG A 160 5.14 -24.77 2.81
C ARG A 160 3.66 -24.68 3.16
N GLU A 161 3.22 -23.55 3.74
CA GLU A 161 1.83 -23.36 4.13
C GLU A 161 0.90 -23.40 2.92
N LEU A 162 1.24 -22.70 1.83
CA LEU A 162 0.44 -22.74 0.59
C LEU A 162 0.36 -24.14 -0.01
N SER A 163 1.47 -24.92 0.04
CA SER A 163 1.46 -26.32 -0.42
C SER A 163 0.60 -27.23 0.46
N LEU A 164 0.55 -26.96 1.77
CA LEU A 164 -0.35 -27.65 2.70
C LEU A 164 -1.81 -27.34 2.37
N MET A 165 -2.15 -26.05 2.23
CA MET A 165 -3.50 -25.60 1.90
C MET A 165 -3.99 -26.15 0.54
N GLN A 166 -3.07 -26.29 -0.42
CA GLN A 166 -3.38 -26.92 -1.72
C GLN A 166 -3.65 -28.43 -1.57
N ARG A 167 -2.85 -29.14 -0.78
CA ARG A 167 -3.11 -30.56 -0.45
C ARG A 167 -4.42 -30.78 0.31
N ASP A 168 -4.76 -29.84 1.20
CA ASP A 168 -6.00 -29.86 1.96
C ASP A 168 -7.23 -29.53 1.07
N GLY A 169 -7.03 -29.23 -0.23
CA GLY A 169 -8.10 -28.91 -1.19
C GLY A 169 -8.74 -27.53 -0.97
N LEU A 170 -8.10 -26.64 -0.21
CA LEU A 170 -8.64 -25.33 0.12
C LEU A 170 -8.47 -24.30 -1.01
N LEU A 171 -7.38 -24.42 -1.75
CA LEU A 171 -7.02 -23.52 -2.85
C LEU A 171 -6.15 -24.23 -3.89
N ASP A 172 -6.14 -23.67 -5.11
CA ASP A 172 -5.12 -23.89 -6.12
C ASP A 172 -4.25 -22.67 -6.29
N THR A 173 -2.98 -22.86 -6.59
CA THR A 173 -2.07 -21.74 -6.83
C THR A 173 -1.03 -22.06 -7.89
N TYR A 174 -0.79 -21.08 -8.77
CA TYR A 174 0.28 -21.10 -9.75
C TYR A 174 0.93 -19.71 -9.82
N ARG A 175 2.21 -19.62 -9.41
CA ARG A 175 2.93 -18.33 -9.30
C ARG A 175 2.17 -17.33 -8.42
N SER A 176 1.69 -16.21 -9.01
CA SER A 176 0.92 -15.17 -8.32
C SER A 176 -0.59 -15.32 -8.50
N SER A 177 -1.05 -16.38 -9.17
CA SER A 177 -2.47 -16.65 -9.39
C SER A 177 -2.99 -17.64 -8.35
N PHE A 178 -4.20 -17.41 -7.87
CA PHE A 178 -4.89 -18.21 -6.88
C PHE A 178 -6.31 -18.52 -7.31
N LYS A 179 -6.78 -19.70 -6.93
CA LYS A 179 -8.19 -20.09 -7.03
C LYS A 179 -8.61 -20.63 -5.66
N LEU A 180 -9.58 -19.99 -5.04
CA LEU A 180 -10.15 -20.45 -3.77
C LEU A 180 -11.20 -21.53 -4.09
N LEU A 181 -11.00 -22.71 -3.53
CA LEU A 181 -11.89 -23.87 -3.73
C LEU A 181 -12.95 -23.95 -2.63
N GLU A 182 -12.55 -23.67 -1.36
CA GLU A 182 -13.40 -23.74 -0.19
C GLU A 182 -13.39 -22.43 0.61
N PRO A 183 -14.05 -21.35 0.11
CA PRO A 183 -14.00 -20.03 0.75
C PRO A 183 -14.54 -20.02 2.19
N GLU A 184 -15.58 -20.83 2.47
CA GLU A 184 -16.18 -20.90 3.81
C GLU A 184 -15.23 -21.57 4.82
N ALA A 185 -14.52 -22.63 4.41
CA ALA A 185 -13.50 -23.23 5.24
C ALA A 185 -12.36 -22.27 5.56
N LEU A 186 -11.96 -21.44 4.56
CA LEU A 186 -10.95 -20.41 4.77
C LEU A 186 -11.42 -19.33 5.76
N ARG A 187 -12.72 -18.94 5.75
CA ARG A 187 -13.27 -17.98 6.72
C ARG A 187 -13.23 -18.52 8.16
N GLN A 188 -13.53 -19.80 8.34
CA GLN A 188 -13.48 -20.43 9.66
C GLN A 188 -12.06 -20.49 10.25
N MET A 189 -11.03 -20.47 9.43
CA MET A 189 -9.63 -20.48 9.87
C MET A 189 -9.11 -19.12 10.34
N ILE A 190 -9.87 -18.05 10.17
CA ILE A 190 -9.52 -16.70 10.61
C ILE A 190 -10.02 -16.42 12.03
N LEU A 191 -11.06 -17.12 12.47
CA LEU A 191 -11.67 -17.02 13.79
C LEU A 191 -10.82 -17.72 14.86
#